data_f9aa1fc75e0afcbeefb0c9364e2eef48
#
_entry.id   f9aa1fc75e0afcbeefb0c9364e2eef48
#
_cell.length_a   1.000
_cell.length_b   1.000
_cell.length_c   1.000
_cell.angle_alpha   90.00
_cell.angle_beta   90.00
_cell.angle_gamma   90.00
#
_symmetry.space_group_name_H-M   'P 1'
#
loop_
_entity.id
_entity.type
_entity.pdbx_description
1 polymer ?
#
loop_
_entity_poly.entity_id
_entity_poly.type
_entity_poly.pdbx_seq_one_letter_code
_entity_poly.pdbx_strand_id
1 'polypeptide(L)'
;MSKCIIFDLDGTLVTLPIRYELIQKKLRGLFNLEVNFSPLIPSIIEYSKNNEKLTHDAFELLCEEELIASESVKEIDGLQEVIDYLLSKKYSMSLVTMQCKKSANIILSKLNLTGKFSSIITRDENYDRFFQIKNTYESLNFSSSDVTMIGDRIHDINSATKANCNSILVNRNDIESKKLKELMNIL
;
A
#
# COMPACT_ATOMS: atom_id res chain seq x y z
N MET A 1 18.01 -17.78 7.49
CA MET A 1 17.98 -16.32 7.64
C MET A 1 16.54 -15.88 7.75
N SER A 2 16.23 -14.90 8.59
CA SER A 2 14.88 -14.36 8.69
C SER A 2 14.61 -13.55 7.43
N LYS A 3 13.43 -13.72 6.80
CA LYS A 3 12.99 -12.95 5.64
C LYS A 3 12.10 -11.78 6.09
N CYS A 4 12.08 -10.71 5.34
CA CYS A 4 11.16 -9.60 5.49
C CYS A 4 10.15 -9.60 4.35
N ILE A 5 8.88 -9.69 4.68
CA ILE A 5 7.77 -9.63 3.72
C ILE A 5 7.08 -8.29 3.86
N ILE A 6 7.11 -7.49 2.80
CA ILE A 6 6.47 -6.18 2.75
C ILE A 6 5.19 -6.32 1.91
N PHE A 7 4.06 -5.95 2.46
CA PHE A 7 2.77 -5.95 1.77
C PHE A 7 2.33 -4.53 1.41
N ASP A 8 1.72 -4.38 0.24
CA ASP A 8 0.75 -3.32 0.01
C ASP A 8 -0.59 -3.67 0.69
N LEU A 9 -1.51 -2.72 0.79
CA LEU A 9 -2.77 -2.89 1.50
C LEU A 9 -3.95 -3.11 0.54
N ASP A 10 -4.33 -2.08 -0.23
CA ASP A 10 -5.54 -2.10 -1.07
C ASP A 10 -5.29 -2.83 -2.39
N GLY A 11 -6.09 -3.86 -2.67
CA GLY A 11 -5.89 -4.79 -3.77
C GLY A 11 -5.00 -5.98 -3.42
N THR A 12 -4.24 -5.90 -2.33
CA THR A 12 -3.29 -6.93 -1.89
C THR A 12 -3.80 -7.73 -0.70
N LEU A 13 -4.08 -7.09 0.41
CA LEU A 13 -4.62 -7.70 1.64
C LEU A 13 -6.13 -7.48 1.76
N VAL A 14 -6.62 -6.37 1.24
CA VAL A 14 -8.03 -5.96 1.32
C VAL A 14 -8.52 -5.41 -0.02
N THR A 15 -9.84 -5.27 -0.13
CA THR A 15 -10.49 -4.48 -1.18
C THR A 15 -11.25 -3.34 -0.52
N LEU A 16 -11.01 -2.11 -1.01
CA LEU A 16 -11.65 -0.90 -0.54
C LEU A 16 -12.58 -0.31 -1.62
N PRO A 17 -13.82 0.02 -1.31
CA PRO A 17 -14.75 0.65 -2.26
C PRO A 17 -14.50 2.16 -2.38
N ILE A 18 -13.29 2.55 -2.79
CA ILE A 18 -12.90 3.96 -2.94
C ILE A 18 -13.64 4.57 -4.12
N ARG A 19 -14.24 5.75 -3.91
CA ARG A 19 -15.02 6.48 -4.92
C ARG A 19 -14.11 7.37 -5.77
N TYR A 20 -13.31 6.76 -6.64
CA TYR A 20 -12.31 7.49 -7.46
C TYR A 20 -12.90 8.63 -8.30
N GLU A 21 -14.10 8.47 -8.86
CA GLU A 21 -14.76 9.53 -9.62
C GLU A 21 -15.08 10.76 -8.76
N LEU A 22 -15.51 10.53 -7.52
CA LEU A 22 -15.76 11.62 -6.57
C LEU A 22 -14.47 12.33 -6.18
N ILE A 23 -13.39 11.56 -5.93
CA ILE A 23 -12.05 12.11 -5.67
C ILE A 23 -11.62 13.00 -6.85
N GLN A 24 -11.72 12.50 -8.08
CA GLN A 24 -11.38 13.27 -9.29
C GLN A 24 -12.14 14.59 -9.35
N LYS A 25 -13.45 14.56 -9.08
CA LYS A 25 -14.30 15.76 -9.06
C LYS A 25 -13.86 16.75 -7.99
N LYS A 26 -13.60 16.28 -6.77
CA LYS A 26 -13.16 17.12 -5.64
C LYS A 26 -11.78 17.75 -5.93
N LEU A 27 -10.84 16.96 -6.48
CA LEU A 27 -9.51 17.47 -6.85
C LEU A 27 -9.56 18.53 -7.93
N ARG A 28 -10.37 18.32 -9.00
CA ARG A 28 -10.57 19.35 -10.01
C ARG A 28 -11.07 20.66 -9.41
N GLY A 29 -12.01 20.60 -8.46
CA GLY A 29 -12.48 21.77 -7.73
C GLY A 29 -11.39 22.43 -6.88
N LEU A 30 -10.63 21.65 -6.12
CA LEU A 30 -9.56 22.14 -5.24
C LEU A 30 -8.44 22.84 -6.04
N PHE A 31 -8.02 22.21 -7.15
CA PHE A 31 -6.94 22.74 -7.99
C PHE A 31 -7.42 23.79 -9.01
N ASN A 32 -8.73 23.94 -9.20
CA ASN A 32 -9.33 24.71 -10.28
C ASN A 32 -8.79 24.32 -11.66
N LEU A 33 -8.73 23.01 -11.92
CA LEU A 33 -8.17 22.41 -13.13
C LEU A 33 -9.12 21.33 -13.69
N GLU A 34 -9.38 21.35 -14.98
CA GLU A 34 -10.16 20.33 -15.70
C GLU A 34 -9.22 19.24 -16.28
N VAL A 35 -8.50 18.54 -15.37
CA VAL A 35 -7.55 17.48 -15.73
C VAL A 35 -7.94 16.16 -15.08
N ASN A 36 -7.33 15.08 -15.56
CA ASN A 36 -7.41 13.77 -14.94
C ASN A 36 -6.20 13.57 -14.00
N PHE A 37 -6.44 13.42 -12.70
CA PHE A 37 -5.40 13.11 -11.71
C PHE A 37 -5.10 11.60 -11.75
N SER A 38 -4.39 11.15 -12.79
CA SER A 38 -4.00 9.74 -12.96
C SER A 38 -2.57 9.62 -13.50
N PRO A 39 -1.65 8.95 -12.78
CA PRO A 39 -1.82 8.35 -11.45
C PRO A 39 -2.08 9.39 -10.34
N LEU A 40 -2.89 9.02 -9.34
CA LEU A 40 -3.48 9.99 -8.40
C LEU A 40 -2.43 10.79 -7.62
N ILE A 41 -1.55 10.10 -6.86
CA ILE A 41 -0.55 10.77 -6.01
C ILE A 41 0.48 11.57 -6.84
N PRO A 42 1.10 11.02 -7.89
CA PRO A 42 2.01 11.79 -8.75
C PRO A 42 1.36 13.04 -9.33
N SER A 43 0.12 12.95 -9.80
CA SER A 43 -0.60 14.11 -10.37
C SER A 43 -0.85 15.20 -9.32
N ILE A 44 -1.22 14.82 -8.09
CA ILE A 44 -1.38 15.79 -7.00
C ILE A 44 -0.06 16.55 -6.75
N ILE A 45 1.05 15.82 -6.64
CA ILE A 45 2.38 16.43 -6.41
C ILE A 45 2.75 17.37 -7.56
N GLU A 46 2.57 16.91 -8.81
CA GLU A 46 2.88 17.69 -10.01
C GLU A 46 2.07 18.99 -10.06
N TYR A 47 0.75 18.89 -9.90
CA TYR A 47 -0.13 20.07 -10.01
C TYR A 47 -0.08 20.99 -8.79
N SER A 48 0.38 20.50 -7.64
CA SER A 48 0.63 21.35 -6.47
C SER A 48 1.79 22.33 -6.67
N LYS A 49 2.72 22.07 -7.59
CA LYS A 49 3.86 22.95 -7.93
C LYS A 49 4.62 23.42 -6.67
N ASN A 50 4.93 22.50 -5.75
CA ASN A 50 5.57 22.77 -4.47
C ASN A 50 4.75 23.63 -3.48
N ASN A 51 3.46 23.80 -3.71
CA ASN A 51 2.56 24.41 -2.73
C ASN A 51 2.18 23.36 -1.66
N GLU A 52 2.90 23.37 -0.53
CA GLU A 52 2.71 22.40 0.56
C GLU A 52 1.29 22.40 1.10
N LYS A 53 0.65 23.59 1.22
CA LYS A 53 -0.73 23.68 1.68
C LYS A 53 -1.69 22.97 0.72
N LEU A 54 -1.54 23.20 -0.58
CA LEU A 54 -2.40 22.59 -1.60
C LEU A 54 -2.19 21.05 -1.64
N THR A 55 -0.95 20.59 -1.49
CA THR A 55 -0.65 19.16 -1.34
C THR A 55 -1.32 18.56 -0.10
N HIS A 56 -1.21 19.25 1.03
CA HIS A 56 -1.84 18.83 2.28
C HIS A 56 -3.36 18.75 2.14
N ASP A 57 -4.01 19.80 1.64
CA ASP A 57 -5.46 19.86 1.44
C ASP A 57 -5.94 18.73 0.50
N ALA A 58 -5.18 18.43 -0.56
CA ALA A 58 -5.48 17.31 -1.45
C ALA A 58 -5.35 15.95 -0.75
N PHE A 59 -4.33 15.76 0.09
CA PHE A 59 -4.14 14.50 0.84
C PHE A 59 -5.18 14.33 1.95
N GLU A 60 -5.64 15.39 2.61
CA GLU A 60 -6.76 15.33 3.55
C GLU A 60 -8.06 14.93 2.84
N LEU A 61 -8.32 15.49 1.64
CA LEU A 61 -9.47 15.11 0.82
C LEU A 61 -9.45 13.61 0.46
N LEU A 62 -8.27 13.08 0.10
CA LEU A 62 -8.11 11.64 -0.13
C LEU A 62 -8.37 10.84 1.14
N CYS A 63 -7.81 11.28 2.27
CA CYS A 63 -7.96 10.61 3.55
C CYS A 63 -9.44 10.52 3.98
N GLU A 64 -10.24 11.56 3.76
CA GLU A 64 -11.69 11.52 4.01
C GLU A 64 -12.39 10.38 3.24
N GLU A 65 -12.08 10.23 1.95
CA GLU A 65 -12.67 9.18 1.12
C GLU A 65 -12.16 7.78 1.51
N GLU A 66 -10.89 7.66 1.87
CA GLU A 66 -10.27 6.44 2.38
C GLU A 66 -10.90 6.00 3.72
N LEU A 67 -11.18 6.95 4.61
CA LEU A 67 -11.88 6.70 5.88
C LEU A 67 -13.29 6.16 5.64
N ILE A 68 -14.04 6.77 4.73
CA ILE A 68 -15.37 6.28 4.36
C ILE A 68 -15.29 4.85 3.77
N ALA A 69 -14.32 4.60 2.88
CA ALA A 69 -14.14 3.29 2.28
C ALA A 69 -13.72 2.23 3.31
N SER A 70 -12.94 2.60 4.32
CA SER A 70 -12.50 1.69 5.39
C SER A 70 -13.66 1.12 6.22
N GLU A 71 -14.83 1.79 6.23
CA GLU A 71 -16.02 1.27 6.90
C GLU A 71 -16.54 -0.02 6.27
N SER A 72 -16.35 -0.18 4.96
CA SER A 72 -16.82 -1.33 4.16
C SER A 72 -15.66 -2.17 3.61
N VAL A 73 -14.51 -2.17 4.30
CA VAL A 73 -13.35 -2.98 3.92
C VAL A 73 -13.73 -4.47 3.87
N LYS A 74 -13.19 -5.16 2.85
CA LYS A 74 -13.30 -6.62 2.72
C LYS A 74 -11.91 -7.21 2.63
N GLU A 75 -11.65 -8.26 3.40
CA GLU A 75 -10.40 -9.01 3.29
C GLU A 75 -10.35 -9.81 1.98
N ILE A 76 -9.14 -9.99 1.46
CA ILE A 76 -8.90 -10.87 0.31
C ILE A 76 -8.78 -12.32 0.81
N ASP A 77 -9.33 -13.24 0.01
CA ASP A 77 -9.33 -14.67 0.30
C ASP A 77 -7.92 -15.19 0.60
N GLY A 78 -7.77 -15.85 1.73
CA GLY A 78 -6.50 -16.40 2.21
C GLY A 78 -5.67 -15.43 3.08
N LEU A 79 -6.20 -14.26 3.45
CA LEU A 79 -5.47 -13.28 4.26
C LEU A 79 -4.99 -13.88 5.59
N GLN A 80 -5.90 -14.43 6.37
CA GLN A 80 -5.57 -14.92 7.72
C GLN A 80 -4.60 -16.11 7.65
N GLU A 81 -4.82 -17.03 6.70
CA GLU A 81 -3.96 -18.20 6.49
C GLU A 81 -2.52 -17.79 6.14
N VAL A 82 -2.35 -16.78 5.27
CA VAL A 82 -1.02 -16.27 4.91
C VAL A 82 -0.35 -15.59 6.08
N ILE A 83 -1.06 -14.76 6.82
CA ILE A 83 -0.51 -14.10 8.02
C ILE A 83 -0.05 -15.15 9.06
N ASP A 84 -0.88 -16.14 9.35
CA ASP A 84 -0.56 -17.18 10.32
C ASP A 84 0.62 -18.06 9.84
N TYR A 85 0.68 -18.36 8.54
CA TYR A 85 1.81 -19.05 7.94
C TYR A 85 3.12 -18.27 8.14
N LEU A 86 3.14 -16.98 7.81
CA LEU A 86 4.34 -16.15 7.93
C LEU A 86 4.79 -15.99 9.38
N LEU A 87 3.85 -15.86 10.33
CA LEU A 87 4.14 -15.86 11.76
C LEU A 87 4.75 -17.19 12.21
N SER A 88 4.22 -18.33 11.73
CA SER A 88 4.76 -19.66 12.04
C SER A 88 6.20 -19.84 11.53
N LYS A 89 6.54 -19.22 10.41
CA LYS A 89 7.90 -19.19 9.85
C LYS A 89 8.81 -18.14 10.49
N LYS A 90 8.29 -17.34 11.41
CA LYS A 90 9.02 -16.22 12.05
C LYS A 90 9.56 -15.20 11.04
N TYR A 91 8.83 -14.97 9.97
CA TYR A 91 9.16 -13.90 9.01
C TYR A 91 8.75 -12.54 9.59
N SER A 92 9.57 -11.53 9.38
CA SER A 92 9.19 -10.16 9.68
C SER A 92 8.17 -9.68 8.65
N MET A 93 7.03 -9.19 9.09
CA MET A 93 6.02 -8.62 8.21
C MET A 93 6.01 -7.10 8.32
N SER A 94 5.87 -6.41 7.20
CA SER A 94 5.75 -4.96 7.13
C SER A 94 4.67 -4.55 6.15
N LEU A 95 4.12 -3.36 6.34
CA LEU A 95 3.09 -2.79 5.48
C LEU A 95 3.60 -1.48 4.89
N VAL A 96 3.44 -1.31 3.58
CA VAL A 96 3.62 -0.04 2.88
C VAL A 96 2.36 0.28 2.10
N THR A 97 1.82 1.49 2.24
CA THR A 97 0.55 1.82 1.59
C THR A 97 0.45 3.28 1.20
N MET A 98 -0.33 3.56 0.15
CA MET A 98 -0.71 4.93 -0.21
C MET A 98 -1.99 5.41 0.49
N GLN A 99 -2.56 4.61 1.39
CA GLN A 99 -3.61 5.07 2.30
C GLN A 99 -3.04 6.03 3.35
N CYS A 100 -3.86 6.94 3.86
CA CYS A 100 -3.48 7.73 5.03
C CYS A 100 -3.40 6.84 6.29
N LYS A 101 -2.61 7.26 7.26
CA LYS A 101 -2.36 6.51 8.50
C LYS A 101 -3.64 6.21 9.29
N LYS A 102 -4.57 7.16 9.32
CA LYS A 102 -5.86 6.97 9.99
C LYS A 102 -6.65 5.82 9.37
N SER A 103 -6.79 5.80 8.04
CA SER A 103 -7.49 4.72 7.31
C SER A 103 -6.78 3.38 7.49
N ALA A 104 -5.47 3.33 7.29
CA ALA A 104 -4.68 2.10 7.46
C ALA A 104 -4.87 1.49 8.86
N ASN A 105 -4.82 2.30 9.92
CA ASN A 105 -5.01 1.83 11.30
C ASN A 105 -6.41 1.26 11.55
N ILE A 106 -7.46 1.90 11.01
CA ILE A 106 -8.84 1.39 11.11
C ILE A 106 -8.96 0.04 10.41
N ILE A 107 -8.41 -0.10 9.20
CA ILE A 107 -8.42 -1.34 8.43
C ILE A 107 -7.71 -2.45 9.21
N LEU A 108 -6.50 -2.21 9.68
CA LEU A 108 -5.73 -3.19 10.44
C LEU A 108 -6.45 -3.62 11.73
N SER A 109 -7.11 -2.69 12.41
CA SER A 109 -7.90 -2.99 13.61
C SER A 109 -9.11 -3.88 13.28
N LYS A 110 -9.87 -3.57 12.23
CA LYS A 110 -11.03 -4.36 11.79
C LYS A 110 -10.67 -5.80 11.41
N LEU A 111 -9.46 -6.00 10.88
CA LEU A 111 -8.95 -7.31 10.44
C LEU A 111 -8.18 -8.07 11.53
N ASN A 112 -8.11 -7.56 12.76
CA ASN A 112 -7.29 -8.11 13.85
C ASN A 112 -5.80 -8.24 13.49
N LEU A 113 -5.28 -7.31 12.70
CA LEU A 113 -3.88 -7.25 12.27
C LEU A 113 -3.04 -6.24 13.05
N THR A 114 -3.64 -5.51 14.00
CA THR A 114 -2.92 -4.57 14.87
C THR A 114 -1.77 -5.28 15.59
N GLY A 115 -0.56 -4.72 15.50
CA GLY A 115 0.64 -5.26 16.13
C GLY A 115 1.27 -6.47 15.42
N LYS A 116 0.71 -6.95 14.30
CA LYS A 116 1.31 -8.06 13.52
C LYS A 116 2.40 -7.59 12.55
N PHE A 117 2.52 -6.31 12.28
CA PHE A 117 3.53 -5.73 11.39
C PHE A 117 4.66 -5.07 12.20
N SER A 118 5.91 -5.39 11.86
CA SER A 118 7.11 -4.81 12.47
C SER A 118 7.34 -3.36 12.06
N SER A 119 6.85 -2.97 10.88
CA SER A 119 6.89 -1.61 10.37
C SER A 119 5.64 -1.34 9.53
N ILE A 120 5.12 -0.12 9.62
CA ILE A 120 4.02 0.37 8.79
C ILE A 120 4.44 1.75 8.28
N ILE A 121 4.51 1.90 6.96
CA ILE A 121 4.77 3.18 6.31
C ILE A 121 3.59 3.52 5.41
N THR A 122 2.95 4.65 5.67
CA THR A 122 1.79 5.15 4.95
C THR A 122 2.18 6.33 4.05
N ARG A 123 1.23 6.87 3.28
CA ARG A 123 1.42 8.10 2.52
C ARG A 123 1.86 9.28 3.40
N ASP A 124 1.43 9.31 4.65
CA ASP A 124 1.72 10.41 5.56
C ASP A 124 3.22 10.47 5.95
N GLU A 125 3.91 9.32 5.98
CA GLU A 125 5.35 9.26 6.19
C GLU A 125 6.13 9.41 4.87
N ASN A 126 5.64 8.80 3.78
CA ASN A 126 6.27 8.90 2.46
C ASN A 126 5.28 8.49 1.35
N TYR A 127 5.16 9.31 0.33
CA TYR A 127 4.30 9.05 -0.82
C TYR A 127 5.03 8.48 -2.05
N ASP A 128 6.29 8.10 -1.93
CA ASP A 128 7.05 7.35 -2.95
C ASP A 128 7.24 5.91 -2.51
N ARG A 129 6.71 4.96 -3.28
CA ARG A 129 6.75 3.52 -2.99
C ARG A 129 8.16 2.97 -2.88
N PHE A 130 9.08 3.44 -3.70
CA PHE A 130 10.49 3.03 -3.62
C PHE A 130 11.08 3.37 -2.25
N PHE A 131 10.84 4.60 -1.77
CA PHE A 131 11.34 5.01 -0.45
C PHE A 131 10.58 4.33 0.69
N GLN A 132 9.28 4.05 0.55
CA GLN A 132 8.56 3.26 1.54
C GLN A 132 9.23 1.88 1.72
N ILE A 133 9.51 1.16 0.63
CA ILE A 133 10.16 -0.16 0.65
C ILE A 133 11.56 -0.03 1.25
N LYS A 134 12.38 0.91 0.76
CA LYS A 134 13.76 1.12 1.19
C LYS A 134 13.84 1.44 2.68
N ASN A 135 13.07 2.42 3.14
CA ASN A 135 13.05 2.83 4.56
C ASN A 135 12.60 1.69 5.47
N THR A 136 11.67 0.85 5.01
CA THR A 136 11.19 -0.32 5.77
C THR A 136 12.34 -1.28 6.06
N TYR A 137 13.02 -1.79 5.04
CA TYR A 137 14.04 -2.81 5.28
C TYR A 137 15.29 -2.25 5.95
N GLU A 138 15.68 -1.01 5.66
CA GLU A 138 16.81 -0.33 6.31
C GLU A 138 16.55 -0.15 7.83
N SER A 139 15.35 0.30 8.20
CA SER A 139 14.97 0.48 9.62
C SER A 139 14.92 -0.83 10.41
N LEU A 140 14.63 -1.94 9.73
CA LEU A 140 14.58 -3.28 10.32
C LEU A 140 15.91 -4.05 10.18
N ASN A 141 16.95 -3.43 9.61
CA ASN A 141 18.27 -4.02 9.38
C ASN A 141 18.26 -5.29 8.52
N PHE A 142 17.40 -5.34 7.48
CA PHE A 142 17.43 -6.40 6.48
C PHE A 142 18.28 -6.01 5.27
N SER A 143 18.92 -7.01 4.64
CA SER A 143 19.48 -6.85 3.30
C SER A 143 18.34 -6.84 2.28
N SER A 144 18.44 -6.03 1.22
CA SER A 144 17.41 -5.99 0.16
C SER A 144 17.14 -7.36 -0.47
N SER A 145 18.16 -8.23 -0.55
CA SER A 145 18.03 -9.62 -1.05
C SER A 145 17.14 -10.52 -0.20
N ASP A 146 16.97 -10.20 1.09
CA ASP A 146 16.13 -10.95 2.05
C ASP A 146 14.71 -10.37 2.13
N VAL A 147 14.40 -9.36 1.29
CA VAL A 147 13.12 -8.66 1.26
C VAL A 147 12.30 -9.10 0.07
N THR A 148 11.01 -9.35 0.29
CA THR A 148 10.04 -9.60 -0.79
C THR A 148 8.87 -8.63 -0.65
N MET A 149 8.67 -7.78 -1.67
CA MET A 149 7.48 -6.93 -1.80
C MET A 149 6.34 -7.71 -2.44
N ILE A 150 5.17 -7.66 -1.83
CA ILE A 150 3.95 -8.27 -2.33
C ILE A 150 2.94 -7.16 -2.59
N GLY A 151 2.49 -7.04 -3.83
CA GLY A 151 1.54 -6.00 -4.24
C GLY A 151 0.68 -6.45 -5.42
N ASP A 152 -0.41 -5.73 -5.65
CA ASP A 152 -1.34 -6.00 -6.76
C ASP A 152 -1.03 -5.14 -8.01
N ARG A 153 -0.10 -4.19 -7.93
CA ARG A 153 0.22 -3.25 -9.00
C ARG A 153 1.62 -3.45 -9.55
N ILE A 154 1.76 -3.27 -10.86
CA ILE A 154 3.08 -3.24 -11.52
C ILE A 154 3.99 -2.17 -10.90
N HIS A 155 3.41 -1.08 -10.38
CA HIS A 155 4.16 -0.05 -9.68
C HIS A 155 4.89 -0.58 -8.44
N ASP A 156 4.29 -1.51 -7.69
CA ASP A 156 4.92 -2.16 -6.52
C ASP A 156 6.12 -2.99 -6.96
N ILE A 157 5.94 -3.78 -8.03
CA ILE A 157 7.00 -4.62 -8.61
C ILE A 157 8.18 -3.76 -9.10
N ASN A 158 7.89 -2.70 -9.85
CA ASN A 158 8.93 -1.80 -10.37
C ASN A 158 9.68 -1.09 -9.23
N SER A 159 8.97 -0.69 -8.18
CA SER A 159 9.56 -0.05 -7.00
C SER A 159 10.44 -1.01 -6.21
N ALA A 160 10.02 -2.27 -6.05
CA ALA A 160 10.82 -3.32 -5.43
C ALA A 160 12.07 -3.63 -6.23
N THR A 161 11.95 -3.77 -7.56
CA THR A 161 13.10 -3.96 -8.47
C THR A 161 14.10 -2.81 -8.34
N LYS A 162 13.63 -1.56 -8.33
CA LYS A 162 14.48 -0.38 -8.11
C LYS A 162 15.18 -0.41 -6.74
N ALA A 163 14.54 -0.99 -5.72
CA ALA A 163 15.10 -1.17 -4.38
C ALA A 163 15.99 -2.42 -4.25
N ASN A 164 16.24 -3.16 -5.34
CA ASN A 164 16.94 -4.43 -5.38
C ASN A 164 16.32 -5.52 -4.48
N CYS A 165 14.99 -5.47 -4.29
CA CYS A 165 14.22 -6.46 -3.55
C CYS A 165 13.53 -7.45 -4.47
N ASN A 166 13.24 -8.65 -3.95
CA ASN A 166 12.33 -9.58 -4.62
C ASN A 166 10.91 -9.01 -4.63
N SER A 167 10.07 -9.49 -5.57
CA SER A 167 8.68 -9.07 -5.65
C SER A 167 7.76 -10.18 -6.16
N ILE A 168 6.50 -10.15 -5.72
CA ILE A 168 5.45 -11.06 -6.16
C ILE A 168 4.19 -10.22 -6.46
N LEU A 169 3.69 -10.35 -7.69
CA LEU A 169 2.43 -9.75 -8.10
C LEU A 169 1.28 -10.68 -7.71
N VAL A 170 0.24 -10.14 -7.06
CA VAL A 170 -0.92 -10.92 -6.60
C VAL A 170 -2.24 -10.32 -7.06
N ASN A 171 -3.30 -11.14 -7.05
CA ASN A 171 -4.71 -10.74 -7.20
C ASN A 171 -5.07 -9.99 -8.50
N ARG A 172 -4.27 -10.14 -9.58
CA ARG A 172 -4.56 -9.58 -10.90
C ARG A 172 -5.16 -10.66 -11.80
N ASN A 173 -6.21 -10.30 -12.56
CA ASN A 173 -6.85 -11.20 -13.52
C ASN A 173 -6.33 -11.01 -14.96
N ASP A 174 -5.69 -9.89 -15.23
CA ASP A 174 -5.24 -9.45 -16.55
C ASP A 174 -3.77 -9.77 -16.85
N ILE A 175 -3.04 -10.26 -15.85
CA ILE A 175 -1.60 -10.55 -15.92
C ILE A 175 -1.35 -11.87 -15.18
N GLU A 176 -0.28 -12.56 -15.51
CA GLU A 176 0.16 -13.71 -14.73
C GLU A 176 0.53 -13.29 -13.31
N SER A 177 -0.38 -13.50 -12.40
CA SER A 177 -0.25 -13.14 -10.98
C SER A 177 -0.69 -14.32 -10.12
N LYS A 178 -0.29 -14.29 -8.85
CA LYS A 178 -0.66 -15.31 -7.86
C LYS A 178 -1.89 -14.84 -7.06
N LYS A 179 -2.68 -15.80 -6.60
CA LYS A 179 -3.65 -15.50 -5.52
C LYS A 179 -2.90 -15.36 -4.20
N LEU A 180 -3.41 -14.54 -3.28
CA LEU A 180 -2.75 -14.31 -2.00
C LEU A 180 -2.41 -15.62 -1.27
N LYS A 181 -3.35 -16.56 -1.22
CA LYS A 181 -3.15 -17.87 -0.58
C LYS A 181 -2.04 -18.75 -1.21
N GLU A 182 -1.67 -18.51 -2.46
CA GLU A 182 -0.60 -19.26 -3.13
C GLU A 182 0.79 -18.88 -2.61
N LEU A 183 0.91 -17.75 -1.88
CA LEU A 183 2.18 -17.31 -1.27
C LEU A 183 2.76 -18.36 -0.32
N MET A 184 1.91 -19.14 0.36
CA MET A 184 2.36 -20.20 1.27
C MET A 184 3.18 -21.31 0.57
N ASN A 185 3.04 -21.44 -0.77
CA ASN A 185 3.79 -22.40 -1.56
C ASN A 185 5.07 -21.80 -2.19
N ILE A 186 5.25 -20.49 -2.12
CA ILE A 186 6.33 -19.75 -2.78
C ILE A 186 7.35 -19.23 -1.77
N LEU A 187 6.90 -18.80 -0.59
CA LEU A 187 7.71 -18.20 0.47
C LEU A 187 8.27 -19.28 1.42
#